data_92cfc9a5254516c07e22a5ccbded881f
#
_entry.id   92cfc9a5254516c07e22a5ccbded881f
#
_cell.length_a   1.000
_cell.length_b   1.000
_cell.length_c   1.000
_cell.angle_alpha   90.00
_cell.angle_beta   90.00
_cell.angle_gamma   90.00
#
_symmetry.space_group_name_H-M   'P 1'
#
loop_
_entity.id
_entity.type
_entity.pdbx_description
1 polymer ?
#
loop_
_entity_poly.entity_id
_entity_poly.type
_entity_poly.pdbx_seq_one_letter_code
_entity_poly.pdbx_strand_id
1 'polypeptide(L)'
;PESRSNRLRRPQFQKPRCTVRAFLFCPLLFVVSEVKNLTTKVPTVGFVSLGCPKAGSDAERILTKLRAEGYEISPSYDNSDLVIVNTCGFIDAAVEESLDAIGEALAENGKVIVTGCLGAKGDIVQTTHPAVLAVTGPHAADEVMGYVHQHLPKPHDPYSDLVPPQGVRLTPDHFAYLKISEGCNHSCTFCIIPSLRGPLVSRPVGDVLAEAENLARAGVKEILVISQDTSAYGVDLKYRTGFWGGKPVKTRLKELCDALAQFGIWVRLHYVYPYPSVDDVIPLMAEGKILPYLDVPFQHASPKILKAMKRPASAENTLERIRKWREICPEIVIRSTFITGFPGETEEDFDMLIQFLEDAKLDRVGAFAYSPVDGAKANEIPGLPPEDVREDRRRWLMQVQE
;
A
#
# COMPACT_ATOMS: atom_id res chain seq x y z
N PRO A 1 6.30 -18.11 62.98
CA PRO A 1 5.33 -17.27 63.64
C PRO A 1 4.86 -16.13 62.75
N GLU A 2 3.62 -16.19 62.60
CA GLU A 2 2.61 -15.15 62.50
C GLU A 2 2.56 -14.23 61.28
N SER A 3 1.53 -14.56 60.52
CA SER A 3 0.77 -13.77 59.56
C SER A 3 0.26 -12.42 60.12
N ARG A 4 0.26 -11.38 59.30
CA ARG A 4 -0.71 -10.29 59.40
C ARG A 4 -1.20 -9.88 58.01
N SER A 5 -2.45 -10.21 57.77
CA SER A 5 -3.26 -9.72 56.66
C SER A 5 -3.67 -8.26 56.86
N ASN A 6 -3.39 -7.40 55.91
CA ASN A 6 -3.90 -6.04 55.89
C ASN A 6 -4.98 -5.93 54.82
N ARG A 7 -6.26 -5.97 55.26
CA ARG A 7 -7.42 -5.67 54.41
C ARG A 7 -7.64 -4.14 54.41
N LEU A 8 -7.47 -3.54 53.28
CA LEU A 8 -7.87 -2.15 53.05
C LEU A 8 -9.39 -2.06 52.81
N ARG A 9 -10.07 -1.29 53.65
CA ARG A 9 -11.51 -1.01 53.60
C ARG A 9 -11.79 -0.01 52.47
N ARG A 10 -12.84 -0.27 51.66
CA ARG A 10 -13.40 0.68 50.69
C ARG A 10 -14.22 1.76 51.39
N PRO A 11 -14.17 3.03 50.98
CA PRO A 11 -15.10 4.06 51.48
C PRO A 11 -16.48 3.93 50.86
N GLN A 12 -17.51 3.99 51.71
CA GLN A 12 -18.93 4.07 51.30
C GLN A 12 -19.27 5.54 50.95
N PHE A 13 -19.75 5.74 49.72
CA PHE A 13 -20.35 7.02 49.35
C PHE A 13 -21.83 7.05 49.72
N GLN A 14 -22.22 8.00 50.59
CA GLN A 14 -23.59 8.34 50.89
C GLN A 14 -24.21 9.21 49.77
N LYS A 15 -25.40 8.82 49.30
CA LYS A 15 -26.19 9.61 48.33
C LYS A 15 -26.88 10.79 49.02
N PRO A 16 -26.88 12.02 48.48
CA PRO A 16 -27.67 13.10 48.98
C PRO A 16 -29.17 12.92 48.62
N ARG A 17 -30.03 13.15 49.61
CA ARG A 17 -31.50 13.20 49.46
C ARG A 17 -31.88 14.54 48.82
N CYS A 18 -32.54 14.48 47.68
CA CYS A 18 -33.13 15.65 47.01
C CYS A 18 -34.59 15.78 47.43
N THR A 19 -34.92 16.90 48.08
CA THR A 19 -36.31 17.28 48.50
C THR A 19 -37.02 17.91 47.29
N VAL A 20 -38.12 17.33 46.85
CA VAL A 20 -38.96 17.83 45.76
C VAL A 20 -39.89 18.92 46.28
N ARG A 21 -39.75 20.17 45.81
CA ARG A 21 -40.78 21.21 45.93
C ARG A 21 -41.68 21.17 44.70
N ALA A 22 -42.96 20.97 44.94
CA ALA A 22 -44.00 21.01 43.94
C ALA A 22 -44.21 22.43 43.40
N PHE A 23 -44.11 22.63 42.10
CA PHE A 23 -44.64 23.81 41.40
C PHE A 23 -45.83 23.40 40.54
N LEU A 24 -46.93 24.14 40.73
CA LEU A 24 -48.15 24.00 39.93
C LEU A 24 -47.88 24.32 38.46
N PHE A 25 -48.26 23.42 37.58
CA PHE A 25 -48.17 23.60 36.13
C PHE A 25 -49.57 23.97 35.57
N CYS A 26 -49.59 25.04 34.79
CA CYS A 26 -50.66 25.42 33.88
C CYS A 26 -50.60 24.49 32.63
N PRO A 27 -51.71 23.93 32.15
CA PRO A 27 -51.67 23.06 30.97
C PRO A 27 -51.71 23.90 29.70
N LEU A 28 -50.56 24.10 29.07
CA LEU A 28 -50.47 24.46 27.67
C LEU A 28 -50.48 23.18 26.84
N LEU A 29 -51.60 22.96 26.09
CA LEU A 29 -51.67 21.92 25.09
C LEU A 29 -50.61 22.16 24.01
N PHE A 30 -49.50 21.44 24.09
CA PHE A 30 -48.64 21.25 22.95
C PHE A 30 -49.16 20.07 22.14
N VAL A 31 -49.67 20.36 20.94
CA VAL A 31 -49.85 19.36 19.89
C VAL A 31 -48.47 18.86 19.51
N VAL A 32 -48.06 17.73 20.08
CA VAL A 32 -46.88 16.98 19.59
C VAL A 32 -47.33 16.37 18.28
N SER A 33 -47.04 17.06 17.17
CA SER A 33 -47.03 16.40 15.87
C SER A 33 -46.04 15.23 15.96
N GLU A 34 -46.54 14.02 15.68
CA GLU A 34 -45.71 12.83 15.55
C GLU A 34 -44.52 13.14 14.64
N VAL A 35 -43.37 13.39 15.24
CA VAL A 35 -42.08 13.26 14.54
C VAL A 35 -41.98 11.77 14.26
N LYS A 36 -42.41 11.34 13.07
CA LYS A 36 -42.02 10.04 12.54
C LYS A 36 -40.48 9.99 12.62
N ASN A 37 -39.98 9.21 13.55
CA ASN A 37 -38.59 8.76 13.53
C ASN A 37 -38.41 8.01 12.21
N LEU A 38 -38.07 8.74 11.14
CA LEU A 38 -37.43 8.20 9.98
C LEU A 38 -36.00 7.80 10.47
N THR A 39 -35.90 6.59 11.01
CA THR A 39 -34.63 5.90 11.05
C THR A 39 -34.25 5.65 9.59
N THR A 40 -33.64 6.65 8.96
CA THR A 40 -33.04 6.47 7.64
C THR A 40 -31.94 5.44 7.86
N LYS A 41 -32.12 4.24 7.28
CA LYS A 41 -31.10 3.20 7.26
C LYS A 41 -29.82 3.85 6.77
N VAL A 42 -28.74 3.73 7.55
CA VAL A 42 -27.40 4.21 7.13
C VAL A 42 -27.02 3.46 5.87
N PRO A 43 -26.65 4.15 4.78
CA PRO A 43 -26.21 3.47 3.57
C PRO A 43 -24.93 2.66 3.80
N THR A 44 -24.95 1.42 3.30
CA THR A 44 -23.85 0.47 3.43
C THR A 44 -23.09 0.34 2.11
N VAL A 45 -21.78 0.50 2.14
CA VAL A 45 -20.90 0.35 0.99
C VAL A 45 -20.07 -0.93 1.13
N GLY A 46 -20.25 -1.86 0.19
CA GLY A 46 -19.39 -3.03 0.04
C GLY A 46 -18.03 -2.61 -0.54
N PHE A 47 -16.96 -3.20 -0.06
CA PHE A 47 -15.62 -2.86 -0.54
C PHE A 47 -14.75 -4.09 -0.73
N VAL A 48 -14.25 -4.26 -1.97
CA VAL A 48 -13.30 -5.31 -2.34
C VAL A 48 -12.00 -4.67 -2.78
N SER A 49 -10.88 -5.15 -2.25
CA SER A 49 -9.55 -4.65 -2.61
C SER A 49 -8.67 -5.78 -3.12
N LEU A 50 -8.31 -5.69 -4.39
CA LEU A 50 -7.41 -6.58 -5.09
C LEU A 50 -6.04 -5.93 -5.29
N GLY A 51 -4.99 -6.76 -5.38
CA GLY A 51 -3.66 -6.33 -5.78
C GLY A 51 -2.68 -6.07 -4.64
N CYS A 52 -1.75 -5.15 -4.86
CA CYS A 52 -0.54 -4.98 -4.06
C CYS A 52 -0.74 -4.02 -2.85
N PRO A 53 0.24 -3.91 -1.92
CA PRO A 53 0.19 -2.97 -0.81
C PRO A 53 -0.11 -1.51 -1.18
N LYS A 54 0.30 -1.06 -2.38
CA LYS A 54 -0.01 0.29 -2.86
C LYS A 54 -1.51 0.46 -3.16
N ALA A 55 -2.14 -0.55 -3.77
CA ALA A 55 -3.59 -0.59 -3.96
C ALA A 55 -4.33 -0.66 -2.61
N GLY A 56 -3.81 -1.42 -1.65
CA GLY A 56 -4.33 -1.45 -0.28
C GLY A 56 -4.31 -0.07 0.39
N SER A 57 -3.20 0.68 0.27
CA SER A 57 -3.12 2.05 0.79
C SER A 57 -4.07 3.01 0.09
N ASP A 58 -4.36 2.83 -1.20
CA ASP A 58 -5.39 3.61 -1.90
C ASP A 58 -6.80 3.26 -1.39
N ALA A 59 -7.07 1.97 -1.15
CA ALA A 59 -8.31 1.49 -0.55
C ALA A 59 -8.55 2.08 0.85
N GLU A 60 -7.54 2.08 1.72
CA GLU A 60 -7.61 2.65 3.07
C GLU A 60 -8.02 4.14 3.05
N ARG A 61 -7.56 4.89 2.05
CA ARG A 61 -7.94 6.30 1.87
C ARG A 61 -9.42 6.45 1.51
N ILE A 62 -9.93 5.61 0.61
CA ILE A 62 -11.35 5.61 0.22
C ILE A 62 -12.21 5.21 1.43
N LEU A 63 -11.85 4.12 2.12
CA LEU A 63 -12.56 3.64 3.31
C LEU A 63 -12.59 4.68 4.42
N THR A 64 -11.46 5.40 4.64
CA THR A 64 -11.39 6.50 5.62
C THR A 64 -12.37 7.62 5.27
N LYS A 65 -12.49 8.00 3.98
CA LYS A 65 -13.45 9.03 3.55
C LYS A 65 -14.89 8.56 3.70
N LEU A 66 -15.20 7.33 3.29
CA LEU A 66 -16.54 6.74 3.48
C LEU A 66 -16.93 6.77 4.95
N ARG A 67 -16.02 6.33 5.83
CA ARG A 67 -16.29 6.31 7.28
C ARG A 67 -16.43 7.71 7.87
N ALA A 68 -15.61 8.68 7.43
CA ALA A 68 -15.70 10.07 7.85
C ALA A 68 -17.01 10.75 7.43
N GLU A 69 -17.63 10.28 6.36
CA GLU A 69 -18.95 10.76 5.91
C GLU A 69 -20.12 9.94 6.45
N GLY A 70 -19.85 8.95 7.34
CA GLY A 70 -20.84 8.20 8.08
C GLY A 70 -21.41 6.97 7.35
N TYR A 71 -20.83 6.56 6.21
CA TYR A 71 -21.22 5.31 5.55
C TYR A 71 -20.78 4.09 6.36
N GLU A 72 -21.63 3.06 6.41
CA GLU A 72 -21.23 1.75 6.90
C GLU A 72 -20.44 1.01 5.83
N ILE A 73 -19.41 0.28 6.25
CA ILE A 73 -18.54 -0.50 5.36
C ILE A 73 -18.84 -1.98 5.58
N SER A 74 -19.15 -2.70 4.50
CA SER A 74 -19.37 -4.14 4.49
C SER A 74 -18.24 -4.87 3.78
N PRO A 75 -17.78 -6.01 4.28
CA PRO A 75 -16.85 -6.88 3.57
C PRO A 75 -17.54 -7.79 2.52
N SER A 76 -18.85 -7.68 2.37
CA SER A 76 -19.70 -8.54 1.54
C SER A 76 -20.40 -7.72 0.46
N TYR A 77 -20.67 -8.35 -0.68
CA TYR A 77 -21.51 -7.77 -1.73
C TYR A 77 -22.99 -7.71 -1.31
N ASP A 78 -23.42 -8.76 -0.59
CA ASP A 78 -24.78 -8.90 -0.08
C ASP A 78 -25.14 -7.79 0.89
N ASN A 79 -26.36 -7.29 0.77
CA ASN A 79 -26.91 -6.25 1.64
C ASN A 79 -26.17 -4.89 1.61
N SER A 80 -25.24 -4.70 0.69
CA SER A 80 -24.64 -3.40 0.43
C SER A 80 -25.52 -2.58 -0.52
N ASP A 81 -25.66 -1.29 -0.26
CA ASP A 81 -26.42 -0.39 -1.13
C ASP A 81 -25.64 -0.01 -2.40
N LEU A 82 -24.32 -0.19 -2.37
CA LEU A 82 -23.37 0.00 -3.47
C LEU A 82 -22.08 -0.78 -3.17
N VAL A 83 -21.36 -1.24 -4.19
CA VAL A 83 -20.07 -1.93 -4.08
C VAL A 83 -18.98 -1.14 -4.78
N ILE A 84 -17.80 -1.03 -4.16
CA ILE A 84 -16.59 -0.49 -4.75
C ILE A 84 -15.58 -1.64 -4.92
N VAL A 85 -15.09 -1.84 -6.15
CA VAL A 85 -14.05 -2.82 -6.47
C VAL A 85 -12.76 -2.07 -6.80
N ASN A 86 -11.76 -2.18 -5.93
CA ASN A 86 -10.42 -1.64 -6.15
C ASN A 86 -9.56 -2.72 -6.82
N THR A 87 -9.14 -2.47 -8.05
CA THR A 87 -8.64 -3.46 -9.00
C THR A 87 -7.13 -3.41 -9.20
N CYS A 88 -6.57 -4.54 -9.61
CA CYS A 88 -5.22 -4.66 -10.15
C CYS A 88 -5.27 -4.76 -11.69
N GLY A 89 -4.30 -4.13 -12.36
CA GLY A 89 -4.20 -4.14 -13.83
C GLY A 89 -2.77 -4.39 -14.31
N PHE A 90 -1.90 -4.95 -13.45
CA PHE A 90 -0.47 -5.02 -13.74
C PHE A 90 -0.10 -6.17 -14.68
N ILE A 91 -0.56 -7.38 -14.39
CA ILE A 91 -0.36 -8.58 -15.21
C ILE A 91 -1.72 -9.13 -15.66
N ASP A 92 -1.74 -9.93 -16.74
CA ASP A 92 -2.98 -10.41 -17.34
C ASP A 92 -3.81 -11.25 -16.37
N ALA A 93 -3.20 -12.14 -15.59
CA ALA A 93 -3.90 -12.90 -14.55
C ALA A 93 -4.58 -11.99 -13.49
N ALA A 94 -3.97 -10.87 -13.14
CA ALA A 94 -4.59 -9.91 -12.21
C ALA A 94 -5.68 -9.06 -12.89
N VAL A 95 -5.63 -8.88 -14.20
CA VAL A 95 -6.72 -8.29 -15.00
C VAL A 95 -7.92 -9.22 -14.98
N GLU A 96 -7.73 -10.53 -15.28
CA GLU A 96 -8.78 -11.54 -15.24
C GLU A 96 -9.43 -11.62 -13.87
N GLU A 97 -8.64 -11.77 -12.79
CA GLU A 97 -9.14 -11.78 -11.41
C GLU A 97 -9.97 -10.52 -11.09
N SER A 98 -9.52 -9.36 -11.56
CA SER A 98 -10.25 -8.10 -11.35
C SER A 98 -11.55 -8.04 -12.14
N LEU A 99 -11.59 -8.52 -13.37
CA LEU A 99 -12.80 -8.59 -14.18
C LEU A 99 -13.80 -9.59 -13.60
N ASP A 100 -13.35 -10.74 -13.15
CA ASP A 100 -14.19 -11.74 -12.50
C ASP A 100 -14.85 -11.19 -11.24
N ALA A 101 -14.07 -10.53 -10.37
CA ALA A 101 -14.58 -9.89 -9.14
C ALA A 101 -15.60 -8.77 -9.44
N ILE A 102 -15.42 -8.02 -10.52
CA ILE A 102 -16.42 -7.03 -10.98
C ILE A 102 -17.70 -7.73 -11.43
N GLY A 103 -17.58 -8.84 -12.17
CA GLY A 103 -18.71 -9.66 -12.63
C GLY A 103 -19.52 -10.24 -11.46
N GLU A 104 -18.84 -10.79 -10.44
CA GLU A 104 -19.45 -11.26 -9.21
C GLU A 104 -20.19 -10.14 -8.46
N ALA A 105 -19.53 -9.02 -8.26
CA ALA A 105 -20.14 -7.85 -7.60
C ALA A 105 -21.39 -7.34 -8.32
N LEU A 106 -21.38 -7.32 -9.67
CA LEU A 106 -22.53 -6.95 -10.48
C LEU A 106 -23.68 -7.97 -10.38
N ALA A 107 -23.35 -9.25 -10.35
CA ALA A 107 -24.33 -10.33 -10.25
C ALA A 107 -25.05 -10.32 -8.89
N GLU A 108 -24.33 -10.04 -7.81
CA GLU A 108 -24.87 -10.05 -6.45
C GLU A 108 -25.50 -8.72 -6.03
N ASN A 109 -24.98 -7.58 -6.47
CA ASN A 109 -25.44 -6.25 -6.03
C ASN A 109 -26.03 -5.38 -7.15
N GLY A 110 -25.44 -5.41 -8.34
CA GLY A 110 -25.86 -4.62 -9.51
C GLY A 110 -25.42 -3.16 -9.53
N LYS A 111 -24.91 -2.60 -8.43
CA LYS A 111 -24.44 -1.22 -8.33
C LYS A 111 -22.95 -1.21 -8.00
N VAL A 112 -22.11 -1.15 -9.00
CA VAL A 112 -20.67 -1.29 -8.85
C VAL A 112 -19.93 -0.06 -9.38
N ILE A 113 -19.02 0.47 -8.56
CA ILE A 113 -18.00 1.45 -8.94
C ILE A 113 -16.64 0.73 -8.98
N VAL A 114 -15.90 0.89 -10.06
CA VAL A 114 -14.57 0.30 -10.24
C VAL A 114 -13.52 1.39 -10.08
N THR A 115 -12.45 1.06 -9.36
CA THR A 115 -11.28 1.94 -9.19
C THR A 115 -9.99 1.13 -9.25
N GLY A 116 -8.85 1.80 -9.27
CA GLY A 116 -7.55 1.15 -9.23
C GLY A 116 -6.86 1.04 -10.59
N CYS A 117 -5.82 0.19 -10.64
CA CYS A 117 -4.93 0.14 -11.80
C CYS A 117 -5.61 -0.34 -13.08
N LEU A 118 -6.59 -1.25 -13.00
CA LEU A 118 -7.34 -1.70 -14.17
C LEU A 118 -8.16 -0.56 -14.79
N GLY A 119 -8.72 0.32 -13.97
CA GLY A 119 -9.45 1.49 -14.46
C GLY A 119 -8.62 2.48 -15.28
N ALA A 120 -7.29 2.40 -15.22
CA ALA A 120 -6.39 3.19 -16.06
C ALA A 120 -6.01 2.50 -17.38
N LYS A 121 -6.50 1.28 -17.65
CA LYS A 121 -6.24 0.50 -18.88
C LYS A 121 -7.29 0.74 -19.99
N GLY A 122 -7.69 1.99 -20.19
CA GLY A 122 -8.69 2.32 -21.22
C GLY A 122 -10.11 1.85 -20.86
N ASP A 123 -10.85 1.36 -21.83
CA ASP A 123 -12.27 1.01 -21.74
C ASP A 123 -12.54 -0.50 -21.54
N ILE A 124 -11.52 -1.28 -21.16
CA ILE A 124 -11.64 -2.74 -20.96
C ILE A 124 -12.74 -3.10 -19.96
N VAL A 125 -12.85 -2.33 -18.88
CA VAL A 125 -13.88 -2.57 -17.84
C VAL A 125 -15.27 -2.31 -18.40
N GLN A 126 -15.48 -1.16 -19.07
CA GLN A 126 -16.78 -0.81 -19.66
C GLN A 126 -17.17 -1.76 -20.81
N THR A 127 -16.18 -2.24 -21.58
CA THR A 127 -16.41 -3.18 -22.69
C THR A 127 -16.83 -4.54 -22.14
N THR A 128 -16.19 -5.03 -21.09
CA THR A 128 -16.50 -6.35 -20.48
C THR A 128 -17.74 -6.28 -19.61
N HIS A 129 -17.88 -5.21 -18.83
CA HIS A 129 -18.97 -5.00 -17.87
C HIS A 129 -19.65 -3.64 -18.07
N PRO A 130 -20.49 -3.48 -19.11
CA PRO A 130 -21.13 -2.19 -19.43
C PRO A 130 -22.11 -1.71 -18.36
N ALA A 131 -22.47 -2.55 -17.39
CA ALA A 131 -23.39 -2.21 -16.30
C ALA A 131 -22.72 -1.52 -15.10
N VAL A 132 -21.38 -1.35 -15.09
CA VAL A 132 -20.69 -0.61 -14.02
C VAL A 132 -21.12 0.85 -14.01
N LEU A 133 -21.32 1.42 -12.82
CA LEU A 133 -21.79 2.79 -12.64
C LEU A 133 -20.71 3.80 -13.01
N ALA A 134 -19.46 3.50 -12.67
CA ALA A 134 -18.31 4.35 -12.97
C ALA A 134 -17.01 3.55 -12.93
N VAL A 135 -16.01 4.04 -13.67
CA VAL A 135 -14.65 3.53 -13.65
C VAL A 135 -13.69 4.69 -13.41
N THR A 136 -12.81 4.55 -12.41
CA THR A 136 -11.78 5.53 -12.06
C THR A 136 -10.40 4.87 -12.01
N GLY A 137 -9.36 5.66 -12.18
CA GLY A 137 -7.97 5.20 -12.07
C GLY A 137 -7.49 5.04 -10.62
N PRO A 138 -6.21 4.72 -10.40
CA PRO A 138 -5.59 4.75 -9.09
C PRO A 138 -5.54 6.21 -8.55
N HIS A 139 -5.48 6.38 -7.22
CA HIS A 139 -5.48 7.69 -6.50
C HIS A 139 -6.74 8.54 -6.63
N ALA A 140 -7.80 8.00 -7.16
CA ALA A 140 -9.04 8.70 -7.47
C ALA A 140 -10.02 8.75 -6.27
N ALA A 141 -9.55 8.79 -5.01
CA ALA A 141 -10.43 8.71 -3.84
C ALA A 141 -11.51 9.81 -3.83
N ASP A 142 -11.18 11.04 -4.25
CA ASP A 142 -12.17 12.13 -4.33
C ASP A 142 -13.19 11.91 -5.45
N GLU A 143 -12.74 11.37 -6.57
CA GLU A 143 -13.59 11.03 -7.71
C GLU A 143 -14.53 9.87 -7.37
N VAL A 144 -14.01 8.81 -6.72
CA VAL A 144 -14.82 7.70 -6.21
C VAL A 144 -15.91 8.23 -5.26
N MET A 145 -15.55 9.10 -4.31
CA MET A 145 -16.54 9.71 -3.41
C MET A 145 -17.58 10.52 -4.17
N GLY A 146 -17.18 11.24 -5.24
CA GLY A 146 -18.10 11.95 -6.12
C GLY A 146 -19.15 11.02 -6.73
N TYR A 147 -18.74 9.84 -7.20
CA TYR A 147 -19.68 8.83 -7.73
C TYR A 147 -20.53 8.19 -6.62
N VAL A 148 -19.96 7.92 -5.44
CA VAL A 148 -20.74 7.45 -4.31
C VAL A 148 -21.88 8.43 -3.99
N HIS A 149 -21.62 9.74 -3.94
CA HIS A 149 -22.64 10.78 -3.69
C HIS A 149 -23.71 10.89 -4.77
N GLN A 150 -23.43 10.49 -6.00
CA GLN A 150 -24.43 10.45 -7.08
C GLN A 150 -25.45 9.31 -6.88
N HIS A 151 -25.04 8.23 -6.22
CA HIS A 151 -25.85 7.01 -6.08
C HIS A 151 -26.36 6.76 -4.67
N LEU A 152 -25.72 7.33 -3.65
CA LEU A 152 -26.12 7.21 -2.26
C LEU A 152 -26.23 8.59 -1.60
N PRO A 153 -27.25 8.83 -0.76
CA PRO A 153 -27.32 10.05 0.05
C PRO A 153 -26.22 10.04 1.11
N LYS A 154 -25.71 11.22 1.46
CA LYS A 154 -24.81 11.35 2.62
C LYS A 154 -25.57 11.00 3.89
N PRO A 155 -25.07 10.06 4.72
CA PRO A 155 -25.82 9.57 5.87
C PRO A 155 -25.98 10.60 6.98
N HIS A 156 -24.98 11.43 7.26
CA HIS A 156 -25.05 12.51 8.25
C HIS A 156 -23.95 13.55 8.12
N ASP A 157 -23.95 14.51 9.08
CA ASP A 157 -22.94 15.52 9.22
C ASP A 157 -21.58 14.87 9.60
N PRO A 158 -20.51 15.12 8.83
CA PRO A 158 -19.18 14.55 9.09
C PRO A 158 -18.58 14.89 10.46
N TYR A 159 -19.16 15.86 11.18
CA TYR A 159 -18.73 16.20 12.56
C TYR A 159 -19.28 15.24 13.62
N SER A 160 -20.25 14.39 13.30
CA SER A 160 -20.82 13.46 14.27
C SER A 160 -20.06 12.14 14.44
N ASP A 161 -19.24 11.76 13.46
CA ASP A 161 -18.42 10.54 13.50
C ASP A 161 -16.92 10.87 13.46
N LEU A 162 -16.25 10.64 14.59
CA LEU A 162 -14.81 10.83 14.70
C LEU A 162 -14.07 9.63 14.07
N VAL A 163 -13.43 9.86 12.92
CA VAL A 163 -12.49 8.91 12.36
C VAL A 163 -11.16 9.04 13.12
N PRO A 164 -10.56 7.93 13.55
CA PRO A 164 -9.26 7.97 14.20
C PRO A 164 -8.19 8.68 13.36
N PRO A 165 -7.24 9.43 13.94
CA PRO A 165 -6.22 10.16 13.20
C PRO A 165 -5.37 9.30 12.26
N GLN A 166 -5.23 8.00 12.54
CA GLN A 166 -4.56 7.02 11.68
C GLN A 166 -5.42 6.54 10.49
N GLY A 167 -6.68 6.94 10.42
CA GLY A 167 -7.65 6.50 9.41
C GLY A 167 -8.11 5.05 9.58
N VAL A 168 -8.86 4.55 8.58
CA VAL A 168 -9.24 3.14 8.47
C VAL A 168 -8.07 2.37 7.87
N ARG A 169 -7.72 1.23 8.48
CA ARG A 169 -6.63 0.36 8.04
C ARG A 169 -7.18 -1.01 7.65
N LEU A 170 -6.60 -1.57 6.59
CA LEU A 170 -6.82 -2.95 6.15
C LEU A 170 -5.76 -3.92 6.69
N THR A 171 -4.66 -3.37 7.21
CA THR A 171 -3.59 -4.15 7.82
C THR A 171 -3.94 -4.56 9.26
N PRO A 172 -3.40 -5.68 9.77
CA PRO A 172 -3.42 -6.00 11.19
C PRO A 172 -2.85 -4.87 12.07
N ASP A 173 -3.26 -4.80 13.33
CA ASP A 173 -2.93 -3.68 14.22
C ASP A 173 -1.44 -3.47 14.46
N HIS A 174 -0.61 -4.51 14.32
CA HIS A 174 0.81 -4.45 14.63
C HIS A 174 1.66 -3.83 13.52
N PHE A 175 1.19 -3.73 12.28
CA PHE A 175 1.93 -3.05 11.21
C PHE A 175 1.03 -2.17 10.34
N ALA A 176 1.65 -1.23 9.62
CA ALA A 176 0.96 -0.39 8.64
C ALA A 176 1.87 -0.09 7.44
N TYR A 177 1.24 0.12 6.29
CA TYR A 177 1.94 0.67 5.12
C TYR A 177 2.02 2.18 5.21
N LEU A 178 3.21 2.74 4.94
CA LEU A 178 3.45 4.17 4.80
C LEU A 178 3.86 4.46 3.37
N LYS A 179 2.92 4.92 2.56
CA LYS A 179 3.17 5.27 1.16
C LYS A 179 3.77 6.67 1.07
N ILE A 180 5.03 6.77 0.63
CA ILE A 180 5.81 8.02 0.62
C ILE A 180 5.80 8.75 -0.72
N SER A 181 5.56 8.04 -1.80
CA SER A 181 5.43 8.61 -3.15
C SER A 181 4.52 7.76 -4.02
N GLU A 182 4.18 8.30 -5.18
CA GLU A 182 3.33 7.67 -6.18
C GLU A 182 3.95 7.80 -7.56
N GLY A 183 3.62 6.85 -8.47
CA GLY A 183 4.15 6.85 -9.84
C GLY A 183 5.64 6.50 -9.92
N CYS A 184 6.17 6.44 -11.15
CA CYS A 184 7.54 6.03 -11.42
C CYS A 184 8.06 6.65 -12.70
N ASN A 185 9.29 7.18 -12.67
CA ASN A 185 9.94 7.78 -13.84
C ASN A 185 10.85 6.80 -14.61
N HIS A 186 10.89 5.51 -14.18
CA HIS A 186 11.67 4.50 -14.90
C HIS A 186 11.04 4.11 -16.24
N SER A 187 11.88 3.68 -17.17
CA SER A 187 11.49 3.18 -18.48
C SER A 187 11.78 1.70 -18.66
N CYS A 188 11.72 0.90 -17.58
CA CYS A 188 11.94 -0.55 -17.63
C CYS A 188 11.03 -1.16 -18.68
N THR A 189 11.59 -1.94 -19.61
CA THR A 189 10.85 -2.40 -20.81
C THR A 189 9.73 -3.38 -20.50
N PHE A 190 9.83 -4.12 -19.40
CA PHE A 190 8.83 -5.10 -18.93
C PHE A 190 7.71 -4.48 -18.07
N CYS A 191 7.77 -3.18 -17.79
CA CYS A 191 6.93 -2.55 -16.78
C CYS A 191 6.01 -1.48 -17.41
N ILE A 192 4.73 -1.50 -17.01
CA ILE A 192 3.71 -0.56 -17.45
C ILE A 192 3.26 0.41 -16.33
N ILE A 193 3.92 0.40 -15.17
CA ILE A 193 3.55 1.24 -14.02
C ILE A 193 3.48 2.74 -14.39
N PRO A 194 4.40 3.33 -15.15
CA PRO A 194 4.30 4.73 -15.52
C PRO A 194 3.02 5.08 -16.29
N SER A 195 2.50 4.18 -17.11
CA SER A 195 1.24 4.38 -17.82
C SER A 195 0.00 4.25 -16.92
N LEU A 196 0.08 3.42 -15.87
CA LEU A 196 -1.03 3.20 -14.95
C LEU A 196 -1.09 4.24 -13.83
N ARG A 197 0.08 4.66 -13.30
CA ARG A 197 0.20 5.47 -12.08
C ARG A 197 0.87 6.82 -12.30
N GLY A 198 1.22 7.13 -13.53
CA GLY A 198 1.85 8.41 -13.89
C GLY A 198 3.30 8.55 -13.43
N PRO A 199 3.84 9.78 -13.57
CA PRO A 199 5.19 10.12 -13.15
C PRO A 199 5.33 10.11 -11.62
N LEU A 200 6.59 10.09 -11.14
CA LEU A 200 6.89 10.16 -9.71
C LEU A 200 6.36 11.46 -9.10
N VAL A 201 5.59 11.31 -8.03
CA VAL A 201 5.11 12.40 -7.18
C VAL A 201 5.41 12.05 -5.72
N SER A 202 6.38 12.70 -5.12
CA SER A 202 6.75 12.51 -3.72
C SER A 202 5.83 13.32 -2.80
N ARG A 203 5.39 12.70 -1.72
CA ARG A 203 4.64 13.39 -0.66
C ARG A 203 5.59 14.31 0.12
N PRO A 204 5.11 15.48 0.59
CA PRO A 204 5.88 16.31 1.48
C PRO A 204 6.32 15.54 2.72
N VAL A 205 7.59 15.71 3.14
CA VAL A 205 8.14 14.94 4.28
C VAL A 205 7.38 15.19 5.58
N GLY A 206 6.86 16.40 5.79
CA GLY A 206 6.05 16.73 6.96
C GLY A 206 4.76 15.91 7.04
N ASP A 207 4.07 15.72 5.91
CA ASP A 207 2.83 14.94 5.84
C ASP A 207 3.09 13.45 6.08
N VAL A 208 4.19 12.94 5.52
CA VAL A 208 4.62 11.54 5.73
C VAL A 208 4.94 11.29 7.20
N LEU A 209 5.67 12.21 7.84
CA LEU A 209 6.05 12.09 9.25
C LEU A 209 4.84 12.26 10.19
N ALA A 210 3.90 13.14 9.86
CA ALA A 210 2.67 13.30 10.64
C ALA A 210 1.81 12.02 10.60
N GLU A 211 1.68 11.38 9.43
CA GLU A 211 0.99 10.08 9.31
C GLU A 211 1.71 9.00 10.11
N ALA A 212 3.04 8.90 10.00
CA ALA A 212 3.84 7.93 10.75
C ALA A 212 3.70 8.13 12.28
N GLU A 213 3.67 9.37 12.75
CA GLU A 213 3.45 9.69 14.16
C GLU A 213 2.07 9.25 14.64
N ASN A 214 1.02 9.45 13.84
CA ASN A 214 -0.33 9.01 14.16
C ASN A 214 -0.41 7.48 14.23
N LEU A 215 0.23 6.77 13.30
CA LEU A 215 0.32 5.30 13.30
C LEU A 215 1.04 4.80 14.56
N ALA A 216 2.17 5.41 14.93
CA ALA A 216 2.91 5.04 16.13
C ALA A 216 2.09 5.28 17.41
N ARG A 217 1.40 6.42 17.53
CA ARG A 217 0.48 6.73 18.65
C ARG A 217 -0.70 5.76 18.71
N ALA A 218 -1.17 5.25 17.58
CA ALA A 218 -2.22 4.23 17.51
C ALA A 218 -1.75 2.83 17.90
N GLY A 219 -0.47 2.65 18.24
CA GLY A 219 0.09 1.40 18.74
C GLY A 219 0.70 0.50 17.68
N VAL A 220 0.82 0.95 16.42
CA VAL A 220 1.53 0.24 15.35
C VAL A 220 2.97 -0.03 15.80
N LYS A 221 3.46 -1.25 15.56
CA LYS A 221 4.80 -1.69 15.96
C LYS A 221 5.81 -1.63 14.82
N GLU A 222 5.32 -1.75 13.59
CA GLU A 222 6.15 -1.76 12.38
C GLU A 222 5.52 -0.91 11.27
N ILE A 223 6.30 -0.01 10.69
CA ILE A 223 5.97 0.71 9.48
C ILE A 223 6.73 0.11 8.30
N LEU A 224 5.98 -0.31 7.28
CA LEU A 224 6.51 -0.73 5.99
C LEU A 224 6.45 0.46 5.04
N VAL A 225 7.61 1.05 4.76
CA VAL A 225 7.75 2.17 3.82
C VAL A 225 7.63 1.64 2.40
N ILE A 226 6.65 2.14 1.65
CA ILE A 226 6.32 1.67 0.31
C ILE A 226 6.19 2.81 -0.70
N SER A 227 6.53 2.50 -1.94
CA SER A 227 6.18 3.26 -3.16
C SER A 227 6.41 2.38 -4.39
N GLN A 228 6.35 2.92 -5.60
CA GLN A 228 6.78 2.20 -6.80
C GLN A 228 8.31 2.13 -6.88
N ASP A 229 8.99 3.20 -6.42
CA ASP A 229 10.44 3.28 -6.23
C ASP A 229 10.72 4.12 -4.97
N THR A 230 10.99 3.43 -3.88
CA THR A 230 11.24 4.05 -2.58
C THR A 230 12.53 4.87 -2.55
N SER A 231 13.54 4.44 -3.32
CA SER A 231 14.83 5.12 -3.39
C SER A 231 14.81 6.45 -4.14
N ALA A 232 13.79 6.68 -4.99
CA ALA A 232 13.62 7.93 -5.72
C ALA A 232 12.87 9.03 -4.93
N TYR A 233 12.52 8.78 -3.67
CA TYR A 233 11.77 9.74 -2.84
C TYR A 233 12.45 11.11 -2.79
N GLY A 234 11.70 12.14 -3.19
CA GLY A 234 12.11 13.54 -3.19
C GLY A 234 12.88 14.01 -4.43
N VAL A 235 13.21 13.13 -5.38
CA VAL A 235 13.93 13.49 -6.62
C VAL A 235 13.14 14.53 -7.43
N ASP A 236 11.84 14.33 -7.58
CA ASP A 236 10.91 15.23 -8.28
C ASP A 236 10.80 16.60 -7.59
N LEU A 237 10.95 16.63 -6.27
CA LEU A 237 10.95 17.84 -5.44
C LEU A 237 12.35 18.46 -5.28
N LYS A 238 13.37 17.94 -5.99
CA LYS A 238 14.78 18.38 -5.85
C LYS A 238 15.25 18.40 -4.39
N TYR A 239 14.79 17.39 -3.61
CA TYR A 239 15.09 17.23 -2.18
C TYR A 239 14.70 18.45 -1.32
N ARG A 240 13.59 19.09 -1.66
CA ARG A 240 13.05 20.25 -0.96
C ARG A 240 12.98 20.00 0.56
N THR A 241 13.34 21.01 1.33
CA THR A 241 13.19 20.98 2.79
C THR A 241 11.72 21.19 3.18
N GLY A 242 11.21 20.28 3.98
CA GLY A 242 9.95 20.44 4.72
C GLY A 242 10.22 20.64 6.22
N PHE A 243 9.15 20.64 7.02
CA PHE A 243 9.25 20.81 8.47
C PHE A 243 8.42 19.75 9.19
N TRP A 244 8.95 19.24 10.29
CA TRP A 244 8.24 18.37 11.20
C TRP A 244 8.71 18.64 12.64
N GLY A 245 7.76 18.77 13.60
CA GLY A 245 8.08 19.11 14.98
C GLY A 245 8.88 20.40 15.13
N GLY A 246 8.70 21.36 14.21
CA GLY A 246 9.44 22.63 14.17
C GLY A 246 10.87 22.52 13.64
N LYS A 247 11.32 21.33 13.22
CA LYS A 247 12.67 21.10 12.69
C LYS A 247 12.64 20.95 11.16
N PRO A 248 13.64 21.46 10.43
CA PRO A 248 13.76 21.25 9.00
C PRO A 248 14.20 19.81 8.69
N VAL A 249 13.54 19.17 7.74
CA VAL A 249 13.87 17.82 7.24
C VAL A 249 13.87 17.88 5.72
N LYS A 250 14.91 17.36 5.07
CA LYS A 250 14.93 17.24 3.61
C LYS A 250 14.00 16.11 3.15
N THR A 251 13.25 16.35 2.08
CA THR A 251 12.46 15.32 1.41
C THR A 251 13.40 14.40 0.64
N ARG A 252 14.07 13.49 1.36
CA ARG A 252 15.03 12.51 0.84
C ARG A 252 14.96 11.24 1.70
N LEU A 253 15.19 10.07 1.10
CA LEU A 253 15.00 8.78 1.77
C LEU A 253 15.81 8.66 3.08
N LYS A 254 17.09 9.01 3.06
CA LYS A 254 17.95 8.93 4.25
C LYS A 254 17.41 9.77 5.41
N GLU A 255 17.10 11.03 5.15
CA GLU A 255 16.61 11.97 6.16
C GLU A 255 15.22 11.58 6.66
N LEU A 256 14.38 11.00 5.79
CA LEU A 256 13.09 10.42 6.19
C LEU A 256 13.31 9.24 7.14
N CYS A 257 14.19 8.30 6.81
CA CYS A 257 14.50 7.13 7.66
C CYS A 257 15.04 7.55 9.03
N ASP A 258 15.93 8.53 9.08
CA ASP A 258 16.50 9.06 10.33
C ASP A 258 15.42 9.72 11.20
N ALA A 259 14.44 10.41 10.59
CA ALA A 259 13.31 10.99 11.30
C ALA A 259 12.30 9.92 11.78
N LEU A 260 11.99 8.91 10.95
CA LEU A 260 11.10 7.81 11.32
C LEU A 260 11.64 7.00 12.52
N ALA A 261 12.96 6.84 12.61
CA ALA A 261 13.60 6.15 13.71
C ALA A 261 13.28 6.77 15.09
N GLN A 262 12.92 8.06 15.14
CA GLN A 262 12.60 8.76 16.39
C GLN A 262 11.26 8.31 17.00
N PHE A 263 10.41 7.61 16.26
CA PHE A 263 9.14 7.10 16.78
C PHE A 263 9.27 5.83 17.63
N GLY A 264 10.45 5.19 17.66
CA GLY A 264 10.72 3.99 18.49
C GLY A 264 9.95 2.74 18.03
N ILE A 265 9.59 2.68 16.76
CA ILE A 265 8.93 1.54 16.11
C ILE A 265 9.79 1.01 14.96
N TRP A 266 9.56 -0.21 14.56
CA TRP A 266 10.30 -0.81 13.45
C TRP A 266 9.96 -0.13 12.12
N VAL A 267 10.99 0.17 11.34
CA VAL A 267 10.88 0.77 10.00
C VAL A 267 11.53 -0.17 9.00
N ARG A 268 10.74 -0.67 8.04
CA ARG A 268 11.18 -1.58 6.99
C ARG A 268 11.05 -0.92 5.63
N LEU A 269 12.09 -1.03 4.80
CA LEU A 269 12.09 -0.48 3.45
C LEU A 269 11.71 -1.55 2.42
N HIS A 270 10.74 -1.25 1.57
CA HIS A 270 10.33 -2.09 0.45
C HIS A 270 10.50 -1.36 -0.89
N TYR A 271 10.64 -2.12 -1.98
CA TYR A 271 10.68 -1.62 -3.36
C TYR A 271 11.80 -0.60 -3.60
N VAL A 272 12.98 -0.91 -3.12
CA VAL A 272 14.17 -0.07 -3.25
C VAL A 272 14.84 -0.35 -4.61
N TYR A 273 15.01 0.67 -5.42
CA TYR A 273 15.75 0.54 -6.67
C TYR A 273 17.26 0.69 -6.39
N PRO A 274 18.14 -0.08 -7.06
CA PRO A 274 19.57 -0.12 -6.71
C PRO A 274 20.38 1.11 -7.14
N TYR A 275 19.92 2.31 -6.78
CA TYR A 275 20.71 3.54 -6.96
C TYR A 275 21.88 3.62 -5.97
N PRO A 276 22.95 4.37 -6.29
CA PRO A 276 24.02 4.65 -5.34
C PRO A 276 23.55 5.31 -4.04
N SER A 277 22.49 6.12 -4.09
CA SER A 277 21.90 6.78 -2.90
C SER A 277 21.32 5.82 -1.85
N VAL A 278 21.10 4.55 -2.22
CA VAL A 278 20.69 3.49 -1.27
C VAL A 278 21.80 3.19 -0.28
N ASP A 279 23.07 3.36 -0.68
CA ASP A 279 24.22 3.12 0.19
C ASP A 279 24.17 4.05 1.42
N ASP A 280 23.52 5.22 1.32
CA ASP A 280 23.36 6.19 2.42
C ASP A 280 22.44 5.70 3.57
N VAL A 281 21.58 4.69 3.34
CA VAL A 281 20.68 4.16 4.38
C VAL A 281 21.27 2.95 5.10
N ILE A 282 22.28 2.30 4.56
CA ILE A 282 22.91 1.11 5.16
C ILE A 282 23.53 1.42 6.54
N PRO A 283 24.20 2.57 6.76
CA PRO A 283 24.67 2.94 8.08
C PRO A 283 23.54 3.06 9.13
N LEU A 284 22.35 3.54 8.71
CA LEU A 284 21.19 3.64 9.62
C LEU A 284 20.69 2.25 10.06
N MET A 285 20.83 1.24 9.20
CA MET A 285 20.55 -0.16 9.53
C MET A 285 21.56 -0.70 10.55
N ALA A 286 22.83 -0.46 10.33
CA ALA A 286 23.92 -0.85 11.25
C ALA A 286 23.79 -0.17 12.63
N GLU A 287 23.31 1.07 12.65
CA GLU A 287 23.03 1.82 13.88
C GLU A 287 21.74 1.37 14.60
N GLY A 288 20.96 0.43 14.02
CA GLY A 288 19.67 -0.01 14.57
C GLY A 288 18.54 1.01 14.47
N LYS A 289 18.69 2.07 13.69
CA LYS A 289 17.67 3.11 13.48
C LYS A 289 16.51 2.62 12.63
N ILE A 290 16.79 1.79 11.63
CA ILE A 290 15.81 1.09 10.79
C ILE A 290 16.19 -0.39 10.74
N LEU A 291 15.24 -1.24 10.37
CA LEU A 291 15.51 -2.68 10.29
C LEU A 291 16.61 -2.98 9.27
N PRO A 292 17.54 -3.89 9.57
CA PRO A 292 18.59 -4.33 8.67
C PRO A 292 18.00 -5.22 7.56
N TYR A 293 17.14 -4.65 6.74
CA TYR A 293 16.39 -5.33 5.70
C TYR A 293 16.29 -4.46 4.45
N LEU A 294 16.69 -5.01 3.31
CA LEU A 294 16.69 -4.31 2.03
C LEU A 294 15.99 -5.15 0.96
N ASP A 295 14.86 -4.67 0.45
CA ASP A 295 14.13 -5.28 -0.66
C ASP A 295 14.51 -4.58 -1.98
N VAL A 296 15.46 -5.17 -2.71
CA VAL A 296 16.03 -4.62 -3.95
C VAL A 296 15.80 -5.59 -5.10
N PRO A 297 14.83 -5.34 -5.98
CA PRO A 297 14.62 -6.18 -7.16
C PRO A 297 15.74 -5.98 -8.18
N PHE A 298 16.71 -6.89 -8.25
CA PHE A 298 17.80 -6.83 -9.26
C PHE A 298 17.30 -7.21 -10.65
N GLN A 299 16.27 -8.02 -10.75
CA GLN A 299 15.57 -8.48 -11.96
C GLN A 299 16.35 -9.53 -12.77
N HIS A 300 17.64 -9.36 -12.99
CA HIS A 300 18.53 -10.28 -13.68
C HIS A 300 19.98 -10.04 -13.30
N ALA A 301 20.92 -10.90 -13.75
CA ALA A 301 22.36 -10.74 -13.54
C ALA A 301 23.15 -10.56 -14.85
N SER A 302 22.64 -11.06 -15.99
CA SER A 302 23.29 -10.87 -17.28
C SER A 302 23.29 -9.38 -17.68
N PRO A 303 24.45 -8.77 -17.98
CA PRO A 303 24.52 -7.39 -18.45
C PRO A 303 23.73 -7.14 -19.74
N LYS A 304 23.68 -8.13 -20.63
CA LYS A 304 22.90 -8.09 -21.88
C LYS A 304 21.39 -7.95 -21.57
N ILE A 305 20.87 -8.78 -20.69
CA ILE A 305 19.45 -8.78 -20.31
C ILE A 305 19.11 -7.53 -19.51
N LEU A 306 19.92 -7.12 -18.53
CA LEU A 306 19.72 -5.88 -17.78
C LEU A 306 19.67 -4.65 -18.70
N LYS A 307 20.54 -4.60 -19.73
CA LYS A 307 20.51 -3.55 -20.76
C LYS A 307 19.20 -3.59 -21.57
N ALA A 308 18.74 -4.77 -21.96
CA ALA A 308 17.47 -4.95 -22.68
C ALA A 308 16.26 -4.56 -21.79
N MET A 309 16.32 -4.83 -20.49
CA MET A 309 15.36 -4.40 -19.48
C MET A 309 15.40 -2.89 -19.21
N LYS A 310 16.38 -2.15 -19.72
CA LYS A 310 16.67 -0.74 -19.40
C LYS A 310 16.82 -0.50 -17.89
N ARG A 311 17.59 -1.37 -17.24
CA ARG A 311 17.96 -1.23 -15.84
C ARG A 311 19.25 -0.42 -15.71
N PRO A 312 19.26 0.74 -14.98
CA PRO A 312 20.48 1.54 -14.79
C PRO A 312 21.61 0.76 -14.10
N ALA A 313 21.26 -0.18 -13.23
CA ALA A 313 22.19 -1.03 -12.50
C ALA A 313 22.99 -2.00 -13.41
N SER A 314 22.70 -2.06 -14.72
CA SER A 314 23.44 -2.94 -15.65
C SER A 314 24.95 -2.66 -15.72
N ALA A 315 25.39 -1.45 -15.38
CA ALA A 315 26.79 -1.04 -15.37
C ALA A 315 27.46 -1.16 -13.99
N GLU A 316 26.68 -1.48 -12.95
CA GLU A 316 27.19 -1.52 -11.58
C GLU A 316 27.67 -2.93 -11.19
N ASN A 317 28.74 -2.98 -10.40
CA ASN A 317 29.18 -4.23 -9.79
C ASN A 317 28.27 -4.55 -8.59
N THR A 318 27.11 -5.16 -8.87
CA THR A 318 26.10 -5.46 -7.86
C THR A 318 26.63 -6.39 -6.75
N LEU A 319 27.46 -7.38 -7.09
CA LEU A 319 28.08 -8.28 -6.09
C LEU A 319 29.02 -7.52 -5.14
N GLU A 320 29.81 -6.59 -5.67
CA GLU A 320 30.69 -5.77 -4.85
C GLU A 320 29.90 -4.87 -3.89
N ARG A 321 28.79 -4.30 -4.37
CA ARG A 321 27.90 -3.50 -3.51
C ARG A 321 27.27 -4.34 -2.39
N ILE A 322 26.80 -5.53 -2.71
CA ILE A 322 26.25 -6.47 -1.70
C ILE A 322 27.33 -6.78 -0.64
N ARG A 323 28.57 -7.02 -1.04
CA ARG A 323 29.69 -7.24 -0.10
C ARG A 323 29.92 -6.01 0.79
N LYS A 324 29.96 -4.81 0.22
CA LYS A 324 30.12 -3.55 0.96
C LYS A 324 28.95 -3.31 1.94
N TRP A 325 27.72 -3.61 1.54
CA TRP A 325 26.57 -3.51 2.44
C TRP A 325 26.73 -4.43 3.65
N ARG A 326 27.17 -5.67 3.43
CA ARG A 326 27.42 -6.63 4.52
C ARG A 326 28.65 -6.26 5.38
N GLU A 327 29.64 -5.60 4.82
CA GLU A 327 30.77 -5.06 5.61
C GLU A 327 30.30 -3.96 6.57
N ILE A 328 29.38 -3.10 6.14
CA ILE A 328 28.82 -2.01 6.96
C ILE A 328 27.78 -2.54 7.95
N CYS A 329 26.91 -3.44 7.51
CA CYS A 329 25.82 -4.02 8.27
C CYS A 329 25.82 -5.54 8.10
N PRO A 330 26.59 -6.31 8.92
CA PRO A 330 26.70 -7.77 8.78
C PRO A 330 25.37 -8.53 8.92
N GLU A 331 24.41 -7.97 9.64
CA GLU A 331 23.09 -8.56 9.88
C GLU A 331 22.05 -8.23 8.80
N ILE A 332 22.47 -7.55 7.72
CA ILE A 332 21.53 -7.13 6.68
C ILE A 332 20.90 -8.32 5.97
N VAL A 333 19.60 -8.35 5.95
CA VAL A 333 18.79 -9.30 5.17
C VAL A 333 18.48 -8.67 3.82
N ILE A 334 18.94 -9.29 2.74
CA ILE A 334 18.72 -8.80 1.37
C ILE A 334 17.70 -9.69 0.68
N ARG A 335 16.56 -9.09 0.35
CA ARG A 335 15.52 -9.68 -0.48
C ARG A 335 15.65 -9.17 -1.91
N SER A 336 15.51 -10.06 -2.89
CA SER A 336 15.48 -9.66 -4.29
C SER A 336 14.40 -10.41 -5.08
N THR A 337 14.11 -9.88 -6.26
CA THR A 337 13.19 -10.47 -7.21
C THR A 337 13.87 -10.54 -8.57
N PHE A 338 13.66 -11.66 -9.28
CA PHE A 338 14.23 -11.92 -10.60
C PHE A 338 13.13 -12.31 -11.60
N ILE A 339 13.42 -12.06 -12.87
CA ILE A 339 12.59 -12.45 -14.00
C ILE A 339 13.38 -13.45 -14.82
N THR A 340 12.83 -14.64 -15.07
CA THR A 340 13.40 -15.70 -15.91
C THR A 340 12.69 -15.73 -17.25
N GLY A 341 13.41 -16.10 -18.30
CA GLY A 341 12.84 -16.20 -19.65
C GLY A 341 12.47 -14.86 -20.27
N PHE A 342 13.19 -13.81 -19.95
CA PHE A 342 13.03 -12.50 -20.61
C PHE A 342 13.31 -12.60 -22.10
N PRO A 343 12.65 -11.84 -23.00
CA PRO A 343 12.92 -11.89 -24.44
C PRO A 343 14.40 -11.72 -24.77
N GLY A 344 14.95 -12.66 -25.52
CA GLY A 344 16.38 -12.71 -25.87
C GLY A 344 17.31 -13.33 -24.82
N GLU A 345 16.77 -13.88 -23.72
CA GLU A 345 17.55 -14.64 -22.72
C GLU A 345 18.00 -15.98 -23.28
N THR A 346 19.32 -16.23 -23.29
CA THR A 346 19.93 -17.50 -23.69
C THR A 346 20.21 -18.38 -22.47
N GLU A 347 20.69 -19.61 -22.69
CA GLU A 347 21.12 -20.49 -21.58
C GLU A 347 22.31 -19.87 -20.84
N GLU A 348 23.27 -19.26 -21.54
CA GLU A 348 24.42 -18.59 -20.92
C GLU A 348 23.98 -17.40 -20.07
N ASP A 349 22.94 -16.65 -20.49
CA ASP A 349 22.38 -15.54 -19.70
C ASP A 349 21.73 -16.07 -18.41
N PHE A 350 21.06 -17.22 -18.51
CA PHE A 350 20.45 -17.89 -17.36
C PHE A 350 21.48 -18.48 -16.41
N ASP A 351 22.54 -19.13 -16.93
CA ASP A 351 23.67 -19.62 -16.14
C ASP A 351 24.34 -18.49 -15.35
N MET A 352 24.52 -17.32 -15.98
CA MET A 352 25.02 -16.12 -15.25
C MET A 352 24.12 -15.72 -14.09
N LEU A 353 22.80 -15.87 -14.24
CA LEU A 353 21.83 -15.56 -13.18
C LEU A 353 21.95 -16.56 -12.03
N ILE A 354 22.07 -17.85 -12.31
CA ILE A 354 22.29 -18.88 -11.29
C ILE A 354 23.59 -18.65 -10.54
N GLN A 355 24.71 -18.43 -11.27
CA GLN A 355 25.99 -18.15 -10.65
C GLN A 355 25.95 -16.90 -9.75
N PHE A 356 25.22 -15.86 -10.18
CA PHE A 356 25.02 -14.65 -9.37
C PHE A 356 24.32 -14.98 -8.04
N LEU A 357 23.31 -15.85 -8.03
CA LEU A 357 22.61 -16.23 -6.79
C LEU A 357 23.55 -16.94 -5.81
N GLU A 358 24.36 -17.88 -6.32
CA GLU A 358 25.35 -18.60 -5.52
C GLU A 358 26.40 -17.67 -4.90
N ASP A 359 26.87 -16.66 -5.68
CA ASP A 359 27.88 -15.69 -5.24
C ASP A 359 27.31 -14.62 -4.31
N ALA A 360 26.07 -14.16 -4.58
CA ALA A 360 25.41 -13.10 -3.84
C ALA A 360 24.89 -13.56 -2.48
N LYS A 361 24.56 -14.85 -2.34
CA LYS A 361 24.00 -15.47 -1.11
C LYS A 361 22.87 -14.63 -0.52
N LEU A 362 21.87 -14.34 -1.37
CA LEU A 362 20.72 -13.53 -0.95
C LEU A 362 19.87 -14.30 0.05
N ASP A 363 19.34 -13.59 1.05
CA ASP A 363 18.56 -14.20 2.14
C ASP A 363 17.15 -14.58 1.71
N ARG A 364 16.57 -13.82 0.79
CA ARG A 364 15.21 -14.02 0.27
C ARG A 364 15.17 -13.73 -1.22
N VAL A 365 14.72 -14.70 -2.01
CA VAL A 365 14.56 -14.54 -3.45
C VAL A 365 13.15 -14.92 -3.87
N GLY A 366 12.56 -14.10 -4.74
CA GLY A 366 11.39 -14.43 -5.51
C GLY A 366 11.71 -14.44 -6.99
N ALA A 367 11.15 -15.37 -7.74
CA ALA A 367 11.30 -15.45 -9.19
C ALA A 367 9.95 -15.46 -9.89
N PHE A 368 9.87 -14.76 -11.01
CA PHE A 368 8.72 -14.77 -11.91
C PHE A 368 9.18 -15.21 -13.31
N ALA A 369 8.45 -16.12 -13.93
CA ALA A 369 8.56 -16.33 -15.37
C ALA A 369 8.09 -15.05 -16.08
N TYR A 370 8.80 -14.62 -17.10
CA TYR A 370 8.40 -13.43 -17.87
C TYR A 370 6.99 -13.66 -18.46
N SER A 371 6.10 -12.75 -18.19
CA SER A 371 4.76 -12.66 -18.79
C SER A 371 4.69 -11.44 -19.70
N PRO A 372 4.30 -11.59 -20.98
CA PRO A 372 4.07 -10.48 -21.88
C PRO A 372 2.88 -9.66 -21.37
N VAL A 373 3.15 -8.51 -20.78
CA VAL A 373 2.10 -7.59 -20.30
C VAL A 373 1.74 -6.64 -21.43
N ASP A 374 0.43 -6.47 -21.69
CA ASP A 374 -0.03 -5.54 -22.72
C ASP A 374 0.49 -4.12 -22.49
N GLY A 375 0.99 -3.48 -23.56
CA GLY A 375 1.63 -2.17 -23.52
C GLY A 375 3.10 -2.17 -23.03
N ALA A 376 3.67 -3.31 -22.63
CA ALA A 376 5.07 -3.39 -22.25
C ALA A 376 5.99 -3.43 -23.48
N LYS A 377 7.01 -2.57 -23.51
CA LYS A 377 7.97 -2.46 -24.63
C LYS A 377 8.79 -3.75 -24.83
N ALA A 378 8.93 -4.58 -23.82
CA ALA A 378 9.64 -5.85 -23.94
C ALA A 378 8.96 -6.82 -24.90
N ASN A 379 7.67 -6.67 -25.17
CA ASN A 379 6.93 -7.49 -26.14
C ASN A 379 7.42 -7.31 -27.60
N GLU A 380 8.11 -6.19 -27.88
CA GLU A 380 8.71 -5.90 -29.19
C GLU A 380 10.11 -6.55 -29.35
N ILE A 381 10.69 -7.08 -28.27
CA ILE A 381 12.01 -7.71 -28.28
C ILE A 381 11.85 -9.15 -28.80
N PRO A 382 12.61 -9.53 -29.84
CA PRO A 382 12.54 -10.89 -30.38
C PRO A 382 13.18 -11.93 -29.44
N GLY A 383 12.85 -13.21 -29.67
CA GLY A 383 13.46 -14.32 -28.96
C GLY A 383 12.86 -14.59 -27.58
N LEU A 384 11.54 -14.40 -27.44
CA LEU A 384 10.82 -14.83 -26.25
C LEU A 384 10.88 -16.35 -26.12
N PRO A 385 11.47 -16.92 -25.03
CA PRO A 385 11.46 -18.36 -24.80
C PRO A 385 10.05 -18.89 -24.65
N PRO A 386 9.79 -20.16 -25.04
CA PRO A 386 8.52 -20.84 -24.79
C PRO A 386 8.13 -20.79 -23.30
N GLU A 387 6.84 -20.88 -23.03
CA GLU A 387 6.32 -20.74 -21.65
C GLU A 387 6.85 -21.80 -20.69
N ASP A 388 6.90 -23.04 -21.16
CA ASP A 388 7.46 -24.18 -20.42
C ASP A 388 8.94 -23.94 -20.05
N VAL A 389 9.75 -23.41 -20.97
CA VAL A 389 11.15 -23.05 -20.70
C VAL A 389 11.24 -21.94 -19.66
N ARG A 390 10.38 -20.91 -19.75
CA ARG A 390 10.36 -19.80 -18.78
C ARG A 390 10.02 -20.29 -17.37
N GLU A 391 9.02 -21.19 -17.25
CA GLU A 391 8.61 -21.80 -16.00
C GLU A 391 9.63 -22.79 -15.45
N ASP A 392 10.31 -23.56 -16.32
CA ASP A 392 11.37 -24.46 -15.90
C ASP A 392 12.55 -23.68 -15.31
N ARG A 393 12.97 -22.60 -15.96
CA ARG A 393 14.00 -21.70 -15.43
C ARG A 393 13.60 -21.09 -14.09
N ARG A 394 12.34 -20.67 -13.95
CA ARG A 394 11.83 -20.15 -12.68
C ARG A 394 11.89 -21.21 -11.57
N ARG A 395 11.45 -22.42 -11.87
CA ARG A 395 11.50 -23.55 -10.90
C ARG A 395 12.93 -23.88 -10.50
N TRP A 396 13.86 -23.93 -11.47
CA TRP A 396 15.26 -24.18 -11.19
C TRP A 396 15.87 -23.10 -10.33
N LEU A 397 15.65 -21.82 -10.65
CA LEU A 397 16.12 -20.70 -9.84
C LEU A 397 15.65 -20.80 -8.39
N MET A 398 14.39 -21.15 -8.17
CA MET A 398 13.85 -21.31 -6.81
C MET A 398 14.46 -22.51 -6.08
N GLN A 399 14.78 -23.62 -6.77
CA GLN A 399 15.49 -24.76 -6.18
C GLN A 399 16.93 -24.40 -5.75
N VAL A 400 17.62 -23.57 -6.53
CA VAL A 400 18.97 -23.08 -6.14
C VAL A 400 18.91 -22.18 -4.90
N GLN A 401 17.80 -21.46 -4.72
CA GLN A 401 17.62 -20.59 -3.56
C GLN A 401 17.31 -21.36 -2.26
N GLU A 402 16.68 -22.53 -2.34
CA GLU A 402 16.38 -23.40 -1.18
C GLU A 402 17.64 -23.99 -0.55
#